data_b7d1258f245400b2f4af0f013b11fd96
#
_entry.id   b7d1258f245400b2f4af0f013b11fd96
#
_cell.length_a   1.000
_cell.length_b   1.000
_cell.length_c   1.000
_cell.angle_alpha   90.00
_cell.angle_beta   90.00
_cell.angle_gamma   90.00
#
_symmetry.space_group_name_H-M   'P 1'
#
loop_
_entity.id
_entity.type
_entity.pdbx_description
1 polymer ?
#
loop_
_entity_poly.entity_id
_entity_poly.type
_entity_poly.pdbx_seq_one_letter_code
_entity_poly.pdbx_strand_id
1 'polypeptide(L)'
;MSVGMRLGRLAAATLPLLALTTLNAAATPAGSTGQFKPDDGTYKIVPVATPAECSALCKDDPLCRGAVTYQPDVTKPDAVCRLNNGFGANPVFPQVPPEPLDLAVALADLNAYRAQYGLQPVTLVDKLNEASGIHAADLAQAGIIAHEGTDGSTHGDRIHRVGYNFTIAGENVATGQRSWADVFQAWKDSPGHNENLLRPDVSEFGIALVYEPATTYSTYWAMLVAEPMDMSVLQQAGVY
;
A
#
# COMPACT_ATOMS: atom_id res chain seq x y z
N MET A 1 48.05 -54.09 56.35
CA MET A 1 46.69 -53.52 56.19
C MET A 1 46.53 -53.08 54.77
N SER A 2 45.99 -53.95 53.92
CA SER A 2 45.87 -53.66 52.48
C SER A 2 44.38 -53.67 52.15
N VAL A 3 43.86 -52.58 51.67
CA VAL A 3 42.46 -52.41 51.29
C VAL A 3 42.37 -52.59 49.75
N GLY A 4 41.74 -53.73 49.38
CA GLY A 4 41.53 -54.03 47.96
C GLY A 4 40.39 -53.22 47.33
N MET A 5 40.70 -52.55 46.27
CA MET A 5 39.73 -51.78 45.48
C MET A 5 39.16 -52.68 44.37
N ARG A 6 37.86 -52.98 44.43
CA ARG A 6 37.15 -53.73 43.40
C ARG A 6 36.70 -52.78 42.32
N LEU A 7 37.20 -52.95 41.07
CA LEU A 7 36.68 -52.31 39.87
C LEU A 7 35.31 -52.89 39.47
N GLY A 8 34.29 -52.10 39.56
CA GLY A 8 32.98 -52.38 39.00
C GLY A 8 32.96 -52.11 37.49
N ARG A 9 32.52 -53.12 36.74
CA ARG A 9 32.30 -52.98 35.29
C ARG A 9 31.04 -52.16 35.04
N LEU A 10 31.23 -51.01 34.35
CA LEU A 10 30.12 -50.24 33.82
C LEU A 10 29.62 -50.90 32.51
N ALA A 11 28.37 -51.32 32.52
CA ALA A 11 27.67 -51.80 31.34
C ALA A 11 27.31 -50.57 30.47
N ALA A 12 27.75 -50.55 29.23
CA ALA A 12 27.36 -49.56 28.23
C ALA A 12 25.89 -49.85 27.81
N ALA A 13 25.01 -48.97 28.19
CA ALA A 13 23.65 -48.95 27.66
C ALA A 13 23.64 -48.22 26.32
N THR A 14 23.42 -48.95 25.24
CA THR A 14 23.15 -48.37 23.91
C THR A 14 21.74 -47.79 23.88
N LEU A 15 21.62 -46.48 23.86
CA LEU A 15 20.36 -45.79 23.57
C LEU A 15 20.05 -45.87 22.07
N PRO A 16 18.81 -46.16 21.68
CA PRO A 16 18.43 -46.09 20.27
C PRO A 16 18.39 -44.64 19.82
N LEU A 17 19.00 -44.38 18.66
CA LEU A 17 18.98 -43.12 17.93
C LEU A 17 17.54 -42.84 17.49
N LEU A 18 16.81 -41.97 18.21
CA LEU A 18 15.55 -41.42 17.72
C LEU A 18 15.86 -40.54 16.53
N ALA A 19 15.44 -40.99 15.36
CA ALA A 19 15.42 -40.15 14.17
C ALA A 19 14.47 -38.95 14.42
N LEU A 20 15.01 -37.77 14.66
CA LEU A 20 14.26 -36.53 14.56
C LEU A 20 13.84 -36.32 13.08
N THR A 21 12.60 -36.69 12.79
CA THR A 21 11.95 -36.18 11.59
C THR A 21 11.73 -34.68 11.81
N THR A 22 12.58 -33.87 11.17
CA THR A 22 12.31 -32.43 11.04
C THR A 22 11.05 -32.29 10.22
N LEU A 23 9.94 -31.96 10.86
CA LEU A 23 8.80 -31.35 10.18
C LEU A 23 9.31 -30.04 9.58
N ASN A 24 9.51 -30.03 8.29
CA ASN A 24 9.61 -28.80 7.53
C ASN A 24 8.25 -28.09 7.69
N ALA A 25 8.19 -27.13 8.62
CA ALA A 25 7.15 -26.14 8.61
C ALA A 25 7.29 -25.41 7.27
N ALA A 26 6.35 -25.64 6.36
CA ALA A 26 6.23 -24.86 5.15
C ALA A 26 6.11 -23.39 5.58
N ALA A 27 7.16 -22.62 5.31
CA ALA A 27 7.13 -21.19 5.48
C ALA A 27 5.98 -20.66 4.61
N THR A 28 4.97 -20.08 5.24
CA THR A 28 3.97 -19.26 4.56
C THR A 28 4.75 -18.18 3.79
N PRO A 29 4.62 -18.07 2.46
CA PRO A 29 5.31 -17.03 1.72
C PRO A 29 4.79 -15.69 2.23
N ALA A 30 5.70 -14.87 2.74
CA ALA A 30 5.43 -13.48 3.02
C ALA A 30 4.86 -12.86 1.74
N GLY A 31 3.66 -12.29 1.85
CA GLY A 31 2.97 -11.68 0.72
C GLY A 31 3.89 -10.67 0.06
N SER A 32 4.23 -10.92 -1.20
CA SER A 32 4.95 -9.96 -2.02
C SER A 32 4.02 -8.76 -2.23
N THR A 33 4.40 -7.61 -1.72
CA THR A 33 3.82 -6.31 -2.04
C THR A 33 4.22 -5.87 -3.46
N GLY A 34 4.08 -6.76 -4.43
CA GLY A 34 4.14 -6.41 -5.83
C GLY A 34 2.85 -5.67 -6.18
N GLN A 35 2.96 -4.44 -6.67
CA GLN A 35 1.82 -3.66 -7.14
C GLN A 35 0.98 -4.54 -8.08
N PHE A 36 -0.18 -4.93 -7.58
CA PHE A 36 -1.19 -5.65 -8.33
C PHE A 36 -1.77 -4.66 -9.36
N LYS A 37 -1.61 -4.93 -10.65
CA LYS A 37 -2.38 -4.26 -11.71
C LYS A 37 -3.64 -5.08 -11.93
N PRO A 38 -4.82 -4.63 -11.46
CA PRO A 38 -6.04 -5.44 -11.48
C PRO A 38 -6.62 -5.69 -12.87
N ASP A 39 -6.11 -5.02 -13.91
CA ASP A 39 -6.68 -4.94 -15.26
C ASP A 39 -6.03 -5.85 -16.32
N ASP A 40 -5.03 -6.63 -15.92
CA ASP A 40 -4.34 -7.53 -16.85
C ASP A 40 -4.99 -8.93 -16.95
N GLY A 41 -6.14 -9.11 -16.35
CA GLY A 41 -6.85 -10.40 -16.29
C GLY A 41 -6.19 -11.43 -15.38
N THR A 42 -5.19 -11.04 -14.59
CA THR A 42 -4.53 -11.91 -13.62
C THR A 42 -5.48 -12.26 -12.47
N TYR A 43 -5.81 -13.53 -12.31
CA TYR A 43 -6.67 -14.01 -11.22
C TYR A 43 -5.92 -14.86 -10.19
N LYS A 44 -4.67 -15.26 -10.49
CA LYS A 44 -3.87 -16.10 -9.60
C LYS A 44 -2.38 -15.82 -9.80
N ILE A 45 -1.65 -15.74 -8.69
CA ILE A 45 -0.19 -15.61 -8.67
C ILE A 45 0.36 -16.75 -7.83
N VAL A 46 1.29 -17.52 -8.41
CA VAL A 46 1.87 -18.72 -7.78
C VAL A 46 3.38 -18.68 -7.90
N PRO A 47 4.13 -18.91 -6.81
CA PRO A 47 5.57 -19.13 -6.91
C PRO A 47 5.88 -20.34 -7.80
N VAL A 48 6.84 -20.21 -8.69
CA VAL A 48 7.30 -21.29 -9.58
C VAL A 48 8.82 -21.25 -9.70
N ALA A 49 9.42 -22.42 -9.92
CA ALA A 49 10.86 -22.49 -10.17
C ALA A 49 11.20 -22.25 -11.64
N THR A 50 10.27 -22.52 -12.56
CA THR A 50 10.52 -22.45 -14.00
C THR A 50 9.33 -21.91 -14.79
N PRO A 51 9.57 -21.31 -15.97
CA PRO A 51 8.50 -20.97 -16.91
C PRO A 51 7.65 -22.17 -17.36
N ALA A 52 8.23 -23.36 -17.40
CA ALA A 52 7.52 -24.58 -17.78
C ALA A 52 6.46 -24.96 -16.75
N GLU A 53 6.74 -24.81 -15.44
CA GLU A 53 5.76 -24.99 -14.38
C GLU A 53 4.61 -24.00 -14.48
N CYS A 54 4.91 -22.75 -14.80
CA CYS A 54 3.88 -21.73 -15.00
C CYS A 54 2.95 -22.11 -16.18
N SER A 55 3.52 -22.59 -17.28
CA SER A 55 2.74 -23.05 -18.43
C SER A 55 1.89 -24.28 -18.10
N ALA A 56 2.41 -25.22 -17.30
CA ALA A 56 1.68 -26.39 -16.86
C ALA A 56 0.48 -26.01 -15.97
N LEU A 57 0.70 -25.12 -14.99
CA LEU A 57 -0.37 -24.59 -14.12
C LEU A 57 -1.51 -23.97 -14.92
N CYS A 58 -1.19 -23.23 -15.99
CA CYS A 58 -2.21 -22.67 -16.87
C CYS A 58 -2.97 -23.73 -17.68
N LYS A 59 -2.26 -24.74 -18.17
CA LYS A 59 -2.87 -25.81 -18.96
C LYS A 59 -3.88 -26.62 -18.15
N ASP A 60 -3.61 -26.82 -16.87
CA ASP A 60 -4.42 -27.63 -15.96
C ASP A 60 -5.56 -26.82 -15.31
N ASP A 61 -5.59 -25.49 -15.48
CA ASP A 61 -6.61 -24.60 -14.93
C ASP A 61 -7.62 -24.19 -16.00
N PRO A 62 -8.90 -24.61 -15.90
CA PRO A 62 -9.91 -24.33 -16.91
C PRO A 62 -10.22 -22.83 -17.10
N LEU A 63 -9.86 -21.99 -16.13
CA LEU A 63 -10.03 -20.55 -16.20
C LEU A 63 -8.85 -19.87 -16.91
N CYS A 64 -7.71 -20.54 -17.03
CA CYS A 64 -6.52 -19.93 -17.60
C CYS A 64 -6.59 -19.83 -19.14
N ARG A 65 -6.26 -18.66 -19.65
CA ARG A 65 -6.10 -18.36 -21.07
C ARG A 65 -4.68 -17.89 -21.43
N GLY A 66 -3.86 -17.64 -20.41
CA GLY A 66 -2.47 -17.25 -20.55
C GLY A 66 -1.73 -17.28 -19.22
N ALA A 67 -0.43 -17.45 -19.30
CA ALA A 67 0.45 -17.44 -18.13
C ALA A 67 1.72 -16.64 -18.45
N VAL A 68 2.18 -15.85 -17.50
CA VAL A 68 3.41 -15.08 -17.60
C VAL A 68 4.27 -15.35 -16.38
N THR A 69 5.52 -15.71 -16.62
CA THR A 69 6.53 -15.84 -15.55
C THR A 69 7.32 -14.54 -15.47
N TYR A 70 7.50 -14.02 -14.26
CA TYR A 70 8.39 -12.89 -14.04
C TYR A 70 9.14 -13.06 -12.71
N GLN A 71 10.30 -12.40 -12.60
CA GLN A 71 11.08 -12.33 -11.38
C GLN A 71 10.86 -10.96 -10.72
N PRO A 72 10.21 -10.90 -9.55
CA PRO A 72 10.00 -9.64 -8.86
C PRO A 72 11.30 -9.01 -8.35
N ASP A 73 12.30 -9.84 -8.09
CA ASP A 73 13.63 -9.43 -7.65
C ASP A 73 14.69 -10.19 -8.45
N VAL A 74 15.38 -9.49 -9.36
CA VAL A 74 16.40 -10.10 -10.24
C VAL A 74 17.62 -10.65 -9.49
N THR A 75 17.77 -10.33 -8.22
CA THR A 75 18.86 -10.84 -7.36
C THR A 75 18.51 -12.18 -6.71
N LYS A 76 17.25 -12.63 -6.83
CA LYS A 76 16.75 -13.88 -6.26
C LYS A 76 16.31 -14.84 -7.36
N PRO A 77 16.49 -16.15 -7.16
CA PRO A 77 16.08 -17.15 -8.15
C PRO A 77 14.54 -17.34 -8.20
N ASP A 78 13.81 -16.74 -7.27
CA ASP A 78 12.38 -16.96 -7.12
C ASP A 78 11.61 -16.25 -8.24
N ALA A 79 10.95 -17.02 -9.08
CA ALA A 79 10.04 -16.54 -10.09
C ALA A 79 8.59 -16.74 -9.65
N VAL A 80 7.69 -15.93 -10.17
CA VAL A 80 6.25 -16.09 -9.97
C VAL A 80 5.53 -16.26 -11.29
N CYS A 81 4.53 -17.12 -11.27
CA CYS A 81 3.61 -17.36 -12.37
C CYS A 81 2.36 -16.51 -12.16
N ARG A 82 2.00 -15.71 -13.14
CA ARG A 82 0.73 -15.02 -13.21
C ARG A 82 -0.19 -15.77 -14.18
N LEU A 83 -1.29 -16.29 -13.66
CA LEU A 83 -2.33 -16.91 -14.48
C LEU A 83 -3.37 -15.87 -14.85
N ASN A 84 -3.66 -15.79 -16.15
CA ASN A 84 -4.54 -14.81 -16.75
C ASN A 84 -5.72 -15.53 -17.41
N ASN A 85 -6.94 -15.03 -17.23
CA ASN A 85 -8.16 -15.61 -17.81
C ASN A 85 -8.48 -15.10 -19.21
N GLY A 86 -7.61 -14.32 -19.83
CA GLY A 86 -7.77 -13.79 -21.19
C GLY A 86 -8.76 -12.64 -21.31
N PHE A 87 -9.36 -12.22 -20.22
CA PHE A 87 -10.23 -11.07 -20.19
C PHE A 87 -9.40 -9.88 -19.74
N GLY A 88 -8.84 -9.13 -20.69
CA GLY A 88 -8.24 -7.83 -20.45
C GLY A 88 -9.26 -6.74 -20.05
N ALA A 89 -10.52 -7.14 -19.87
CA ALA A 89 -11.54 -6.39 -19.19
C ALA A 89 -12.05 -7.28 -18.07
N ASN A 90 -11.95 -6.81 -16.84
CA ASN A 90 -12.56 -7.44 -15.67
C ASN A 90 -13.87 -8.16 -16.02
N PRO A 91 -14.08 -9.43 -15.56
CA PRO A 91 -15.45 -9.84 -15.32
C PRO A 91 -16.05 -8.74 -14.45
N VAL A 92 -17.17 -8.19 -14.89
CA VAL A 92 -17.91 -7.19 -14.12
C VAL A 92 -18.38 -7.88 -12.85
N PHE A 93 -17.47 -8.02 -11.88
CA PHE A 93 -17.91 -8.24 -10.52
C PHE A 93 -18.75 -7.02 -10.20
N PRO A 94 -19.95 -7.19 -9.63
CA PRO A 94 -20.72 -6.04 -9.21
C PRO A 94 -19.80 -5.17 -8.39
N GLN A 95 -19.47 -4.00 -8.94
CA GLN A 95 -18.54 -3.05 -8.30
C GLN A 95 -19.27 -2.57 -7.05
N VAL A 96 -18.97 -3.23 -5.93
CA VAL A 96 -19.54 -2.79 -4.64
C VAL A 96 -18.92 -1.44 -4.36
N PRO A 97 -19.70 -0.36 -4.18
CA PRO A 97 -19.16 0.95 -3.85
C PRO A 97 -18.24 0.88 -2.63
N PRO A 98 -17.24 1.76 -2.53
CA PRO A 98 -16.43 1.88 -1.34
C PRO A 98 -17.29 2.31 -0.15
N GLU A 99 -16.76 2.11 1.06
CA GLU A 99 -17.33 2.73 2.24
C GLU A 99 -17.27 4.25 2.09
N PRO A 100 -18.32 4.98 2.50
CA PRO A 100 -18.30 6.43 2.48
C PRO A 100 -17.13 6.96 3.33
N LEU A 101 -16.40 7.93 2.79
CA LEU A 101 -15.35 8.61 3.54
C LEU A 101 -15.98 9.50 4.63
N ASP A 102 -15.71 9.17 5.89
CA ASP A 102 -16.02 10.02 7.03
C ASP A 102 -14.79 10.89 7.36
N LEU A 103 -14.89 12.18 7.06
CA LEU A 103 -13.80 13.14 7.27
C LEU A 103 -13.43 13.31 8.75
N ALA A 104 -14.40 13.17 9.65
CA ALA A 104 -14.15 13.30 11.08
C ALA A 104 -13.37 12.08 11.61
N VAL A 105 -13.71 10.90 11.14
CA VAL A 105 -12.97 9.66 11.45
C VAL A 105 -11.57 9.73 10.87
N ALA A 106 -11.42 10.15 9.62
CA ALA A 106 -10.12 10.28 8.98
C ALA A 106 -9.19 11.26 9.72
N LEU A 107 -9.72 12.41 10.14
CA LEU A 107 -8.98 13.39 10.95
C LEU A 107 -8.60 12.82 12.33
N ALA A 108 -9.52 12.14 13.00
CA ALA A 108 -9.29 11.57 14.33
C ALA A 108 -8.17 10.50 14.28
N ASP A 109 -8.23 9.60 13.30
CA ASP A 109 -7.26 8.53 13.13
C ASP A 109 -5.87 9.07 12.77
N LEU A 110 -5.80 10.06 11.86
CA LEU A 110 -4.53 10.72 11.52
C LEU A 110 -3.92 11.39 12.76
N ASN A 111 -4.72 12.12 13.53
CA ASN A 111 -4.23 12.79 14.74
C ASN A 111 -3.84 11.81 15.85
N ALA A 112 -4.57 10.70 16.01
CA ALA A 112 -4.18 9.62 16.92
C ALA A 112 -2.84 8.96 16.49
N TYR A 113 -2.61 8.81 15.20
CA TYR A 113 -1.35 8.29 14.66
C TYR A 113 -0.21 9.29 14.87
N ARG A 114 -0.40 10.57 14.56
CA ARG A 114 0.59 11.63 14.80
C ARG A 114 0.98 11.74 16.27
N ALA A 115 0.02 11.61 17.18
CA ALA A 115 0.26 11.64 18.63
C ALA A 115 1.18 10.52 19.11
N GLN A 116 1.17 9.34 18.49
CA GLN A 116 2.09 8.23 18.82
C GLN A 116 3.55 8.60 18.56
N TYR A 117 3.80 9.58 17.68
CA TYR A 117 5.13 10.10 17.35
C TYR A 117 5.41 11.46 18.01
N GLY A 118 4.55 11.90 18.93
CA GLY A 118 4.72 13.17 19.65
C GLY A 118 4.51 14.43 18.78
N LEU A 119 3.83 14.28 17.64
CA LEU A 119 3.56 15.37 16.70
C LEU A 119 2.28 16.12 17.07
N GLN A 120 2.24 17.41 16.72
CA GLN A 120 1.03 18.22 16.86
C GLN A 120 -0.10 17.70 15.96
N PRO A 121 -1.35 17.79 16.39
CA PRO A 121 -2.49 17.45 15.57
C PRO A 121 -2.61 18.41 14.38
N VAL A 122 -3.21 17.92 13.30
CA VAL A 122 -3.64 18.73 12.15
C VAL A 122 -5.14 19.03 12.26
N THR A 123 -5.59 20.04 11.54
CA THR A 123 -7.01 20.42 11.42
C THR A 123 -7.51 20.17 9.99
N LEU A 124 -8.78 19.80 9.86
CA LEU A 124 -9.40 19.61 8.55
C LEU A 124 -9.74 20.95 7.91
N VAL A 125 -9.42 21.09 6.61
CA VAL A 125 -9.63 22.32 5.85
C VAL A 125 -10.37 22.04 4.54
N ASP A 126 -11.52 22.69 4.33
CA ASP A 126 -12.37 22.48 3.15
C ASP A 126 -11.64 22.74 1.82
N LYS A 127 -10.78 23.74 1.76
CA LYS A 127 -9.99 24.03 0.56
C LYS A 127 -9.01 22.91 0.20
N LEU A 128 -8.43 22.25 1.21
CA LEU A 128 -7.58 21.10 0.98
C LEU A 128 -8.41 19.86 0.59
N ASN A 129 -9.62 19.69 1.14
CA ASN A 129 -10.56 18.67 0.68
C ASN A 129 -10.94 18.90 -0.79
N GLU A 130 -11.23 20.16 -1.18
CA GLU A 130 -11.56 20.55 -2.55
C GLU A 130 -10.41 20.25 -3.51
N ALA A 131 -9.17 20.68 -3.19
CA ALA A 131 -7.99 20.40 -4.00
C ALA A 131 -7.73 18.89 -4.15
N SER A 132 -7.89 18.12 -3.07
CA SER A 132 -7.81 16.66 -3.09
C SER A 132 -8.91 16.06 -3.98
N GLY A 133 -10.14 16.57 -3.89
CA GLY A 133 -11.27 16.12 -4.71
C GLY A 133 -11.07 16.36 -6.20
N ILE A 134 -10.53 17.53 -6.57
CA ILE A 134 -10.16 17.85 -7.97
C ILE A 134 -9.17 16.82 -8.50
N HIS A 135 -8.13 16.50 -7.74
CA HIS A 135 -7.12 15.54 -8.19
C HIS A 135 -7.66 14.10 -8.24
N ALA A 136 -8.36 13.66 -7.22
CA ALA A 136 -8.96 12.33 -7.21
C ALA A 136 -9.95 12.14 -8.39
N ALA A 137 -10.71 13.18 -8.75
CA ALA A 137 -11.62 13.15 -9.90
C ALA A 137 -10.87 13.13 -11.24
N ASP A 138 -9.79 13.89 -11.38
CA ASP A 138 -8.93 13.88 -12.56
C ASP A 138 -8.30 12.51 -12.79
N LEU A 139 -7.74 11.90 -11.74
CA LEU A 139 -7.19 10.55 -11.78
C LEU A 139 -8.26 9.50 -12.14
N ALA A 140 -9.47 9.63 -11.56
CA ALA A 140 -10.59 8.75 -11.84
C ALA A 140 -11.04 8.85 -13.30
N GLN A 141 -11.15 10.06 -13.83
CA GLN A 141 -11.52 10.28 -15.24
C GLN A 141 -10.49 9.69 -16.20
N ALA A 142 -9.21 9.80 -15.87
CA ALA A 142 -8.12 9.28 -16.68
C ALA A 142 -7.87 7.77 -16.47
N GLY A 143 -8.37 7.18 -15.37
CA GLY A 143 -8.12 5.78 -15.01
C GLY A 143 -6.66 5.49 -14.63
N ILE A 144 -5.94 6.48 -14.09
CA ILE A 144 -4.50 6.39 -13.77
C ILE A 144 -4.23 6.71 -12.30
N ILE A 145 -2.98 6.46 -11.88
CA ILE A 145 -2.42 6.96 -10.61
C ILE A 145 -1.17 7.79 -10.90
N ALA A 146 -1.16 9.03 -10.44
CA ALA A 146 -0.06 9.97 -10.61
C ALA A 146 -0.16 11.10 -9.57
N HIS A 147 0.95 11.79 -9.32
CA HIS A 147 0.96 13.05 -8.58
C HIS A 147 0.71 14.27 -9.48
N GLU A 148 1.10 14.17 -10.74
CA GLU A 148 0.83 15.19 -11.74
C GLU A 148 -0.59 15.05 -12.27
N GLY A 149 -1.33 16.15 -12.37
CA GLY A 149 -2.64 16.18 -12.99
C GLY A 149 -2.56 15.97 -14.50
N THR A 150 -3.66 15.55 -15.14
CA THR A 150 -3.70 15.37 -16.60
C THR A 150 -3.45 16.67 -17.36
N ASP A 151 -3.63 17.81 -16.71
CA ASP A 151 -3.33 19.16 -17.19
C ASP A 151 -1.89 19.63 -16.90
N GLY A 152 -1.04 18.74 -16.36
CA GLY A 152 0.34 19.03 -15.96
C GLY A 152 0.47 19.75 -14.62
N SER A 153 -0.63 19.88 -13.84
CA SER A 153 -0.59 20.56 -12.55
C SER A 153 0.08 19.71 -11.46
N THR A 154 0.88 20.37 -10.64
CA THR A 154 1.37 19.83 -9.36
C THR A 154 0.29 19.96 -8.28
N HIS A 155 0.49 19.27 -7.13
CA HIS A 155 -0.39 19.47 -5.97
C HIS A 155 -0.40 20.94 -5.50
N GLY A 156 0.74 21.62 -5.57
CA GLY A 156 0.84 23.04 -5.24
C GLY A 156 -0.04 23.92 -6.14
N ASP A 157 -0.05 23.67 -7.45
CA ASP A 157 -0.91 24.41 -8.39
C ASP A 157 -2.39 24.21 -8.07
N ARG A 158 -2.80 22.98 -7.73
CA ARG A 158 -4.18 22.66 -7.35
C ARG A 158 -4.61 23.33 -6.06
N ILE A 159 -3.73 23.34 -5.05
CA ILE A 159 -3.94 24.05 -3.79
C ILE A 159 -4.12 25.56 -4.03
N HIS A 160 -3.28 26.17 -4.86
CA HIS A 160 -3.41 27.59 -5.21
C HIS A 160 -4.69 27.89 -5.99
N ARG A 161 -5.13 27.01 -6.88
CA ARG A 161 -6.38 27.20 -7.67
C ARG A 161 -7.62 27.30 -6.80
N VAL A 162 -7.66 26.62 -5.66
CA VAL A 162 -8.75 26.74 -4.68
C VAL A 162 -8.57 27.92 -3.72
N GLY A 163 -7.58 28.79 -3.98
CA GLY A 163 -7.32 30.00 -3.20
C GLY A 163 -6.74 29.74 -1.80
N TYR A 164 -5.97 28.63 -1.66
CA TYR A 164 -5.24 28.34 -0.43
C TYR A 164 -3.75 28.64 -0.64
N ASN A 165 -3.17 29.47 0.25
CA ASN A 165 -1.75 29.80 0.24
C ASN A 165 -1.05 29.02 1.35
N PHE A 166 0.07 28.40 1.02
CA PHE A 166 0.83 27.56 1.93
C PHE A 166 2.33 27.86 1.86
N THR A 167 3.05 27.52 2.91
CA THR A 167 4.51 27.55 2.96
C THR A 167 5.11 26.22 2.56
N ILE A 168 4.44 25.13 2.95
CA ILE A 168 4.81 23.75 2.61
C ILE A 168 3.55 22.91 2.44
N ALA A 169 3.61 21.92 1.55
CA ALA A 169 2.55 20.96 1.36
C ALA A 169 3.13 19.59 0.97
N GLY A 170 2.36 18.53 1.23
CA GLY A 170 2.65 17.17 0.82
C GLY A 170 1.37 16.48 0.34
N GLU A 171 1.51 15.54 -0.59
CA GLU A 171 0.41 14.81 -1.17
C GLU A 171 0.62 13.30 -1.06
N ASN A 172 -0.44 12.58 -0.68
CA ASN A 172 -0.54 11.13 -0.86
C ASN A 172 -1.68 10.83 -1.83
N VAL A 173 -1.40 9.93 -2.78
CA VAL A 173 -2.41 9.37 -3.69
C VAL A 173 -2.47 7.87 -3.54
N ALA A 174 -3.64 7.29 -3.76
CA ALA A 174 -3.83 5.84 -3.76
C ALA A 174 -5.03 5.44 -4.61
N THR A 175 -5.08 4.18 -5.04
CA THR A 175 -6.17 3.64 -5.85
C THR A 175 -6.49 2.22 -5.44
N GLY A 176 -7.76 1.83 -5.54
CA GLY A 176 -8.21 0.45 -5.32
C GLY A 176 -8.62 0.12 -3.88
N GLN A 177 -8.25 0.91 -2.88
CA GLN A 177 -8.68 0.72 -1.51
C GLN A 177 -10.15 1.11 -1.35
N ARG A 178 -10.91 0.32 -0.59
CA ARG A 178 -12.36 0.46 -0.51
C ARG A 178 -12.85 1.09 0.79
N SER A 179 -11.96 1.31 1.75
CA SER A 179 -12.25 1.98 3.01
C SER A 179 -11.13 2.94 3.39
N TRP A 180 -11.45 3.90 4.26
CA TRP A 180 -10.45 4.74 4.90
C TRP A 180 -9.38 3.91 5.63
N ALA A 181 -9.80 2.89 6.37
CA ALA A 181 -8.90 2.04 7.13
C ALA A 181 -7.85 1.37 6.21
N ASP A 182 -8.27 0.88 5.04
CA ASP A 182 -7.37 0.22 4.09
C ASP A 182 -6.35 1.19 3.48
N VAL A 183 -6.80 2.36 3.02
CA VAL A 183 -5.90 3.36 2.42
C VAL A 183 -4.95 3.95 3.45
N PHE A 184 -5.45 4.24 4.65
CA PHE A 184 -4.63 4.76 5.73
C PHE A 184 -3.54 3.76 6.15
N GLN A 185 -3.88 2.46 6.24
CA GLN A 185 -2.88 1.42 6.52
C GLN A 185 -1.87 1.32 5.39
N ALA A 186 -2.31 1.34 4.13
CA ALA A 186 -1.40 1.30 2.97
C ALA A 186 -0.40 2.48 2.97
N TRP A 187 -0.85 3.68 3.33
CA TRP A 187 0.03 4.84 3.45
C TRP A 187 1.00 4.74 4.63
N LYS A 188 0.58 4.18 5.77
CA LYS A 188 1.49 3.93 6.91
C LYS A 188 2.58 2.92 6.56
N ASP A 189 2.28 1.92 5.73
CA ASP A 189 3.22 0.86 5.33
C ASP A 189 4.18 1.29 4.22
N SER A 190 3.92 2.43 3.56
CA SER A 190 4.74 2.99 2.49
C SER A 190 5.61 4.13 3.01
N PRO A 191 6.96 4.02 3.01
CA PRO A 191 7.83 5.03 3.61
C PRO A 191 7.57 6.46 3.14
N GLY A 192 7.45 6.69 1.83
CA GLY A 192 7.22 8.04 1.29
C GLY A 192 5.85 8.62 1.64
N HIS A 193 4.79 7.78 1.65
CA HIS A 193 3.47 8.24 2.08
C HIS A 193 3.42 8.47 3.60
N ASN A 194 4.11 7.63 4.36
CA ASN A 194 4.18 7.77 5.81
C ASN A 194 4.92 9.05 6.24
N GLU A 195 5.93 9.48 5.50
CA GLU A 195 6.59 10.77 5.72
C GLU A 195 5.60 11.94 5.66
N ASN A 196 4.65 11.93 4.72
CA ASN A 196 3.62 12.95 4.64
C ASN A 196 2.62 12.89 5.81
N LEU A 197 2.23 11.69 6.27
CA LEU A 197 1.38 11.53 7.45
C LEU A 197 2.02 12.08 8.71
N LEU A 198 3.34 11.95 8.82
CA LEU A 198 4.14 12.31 9.99
C LEU A 198 4.95 13.60 9.81
N ARG A 199 4.64 14.43 8.80
CA ARG A 199 5.34 15.71 8.63
C ARG A 199 5.16 16.58 9.87
N PRO A 200 6.27 17.04 10.51
CA PRO A 200 6.18 17.87 11.72
C PRO A 200 5.84 19.33 11.41
N ASP A 201 6.05 19.76 10.17
CA ASP A 201 5.98 21.14 9.68
C ASP A 201 4.65 21.44 8.95
N VAL A 202 3.59 20.71 9.27
CA VAL A 202 2.23 20.94 8.76
C VAL A 202 1.20 20.95 9.89
N SER A 203 0.18 21.77 9.75
CA SER A 203 -0.90 21.94 10.71
C SER A 203 -2.30 21.72 10.14
N GLU A 204 -2.42 21.53 8.82
CA GLU A 204 -3.71 21.39 8.14
C GLU A 204 -3.73 20.17 7.22
N PHE A 205 -4.93 19.64 7.00
CA PHE A 205 -5.18 18.38 6.32
C PHE A 205 -6.46 18.46 5.47
N GLY A 206 -6.43 17.78 4.33
CA GLY A 206 -7.61 17.54 3.51
C GLY A 206 -7.51 16.21 2.77
N ILE A 207 -8.66 15.60 2.48
CA ILE A 207 -8.72 14.30 1.81
C ILE A 207 -10.00 14.19 0.99
N ALA A 208 -9.92 13.39 -0.09
CA ALA A 208 -11.07 13.04 -0.90
C ALA A 208 -10.98 11.60 -1.41
N LEU A 209 -12.15 11.01 -1.64
CA LEU A 209 -12.36 9.75 -2.32
C LEU A 209 -13.30 9.96 -3.50
N VAL A 210 -12.90 9.48 -4.68
CA VAL A 210 -13.76 9.41 -5.86
C VAL A 210 -13.93 7.93 -6.24
N TYR A 211 -15.19 7.55 -6.53
CA TYR A 211 -15.56 6.23 -7.01
C TYR A 211 -15.97 6.30 -8.47
N GLU A 212 -15.21 5.63 -9.35
CA GLU A 212 -15.49 5.50 -10.77
C GLU A 212 -15.43 4.03 -11.18
N PRO A 213 -16.57 3.31 -11.10
CA PRO A 213 -16.62 1.85 -11.29
C PRO A 213 -16.22 1.40 -12.69
N ALA A 214 -16.26 2.29 -13.69
CA ALA A 214 -15.90 1.96 -15.06
C ALA A 214 -14.38 1.90 -15.30
N THR A 215 -13.59 2.29 -14.32
CA THR A 215 -12.13 2.32 -14.42
C THR A 215 -11.48 1.11 -13.76
N THR A 216 -10.22 0.89 -14.09
CA THR A 216 -9.37 -0.19 -13.57
C THR A 216 -9.35 -0.27 -12.05
N TYR A 217 -9.21 0.89 -11.39
CA TYR A 217 -9.01 0.94 -9.95
C TYR A 217 -10.30 1.14 -9.16
N SER A 218 -11.35 1.64 -9.80
CA SER A 218 -12.66 1.96 -9.25
C SER A 218 -12.67 3.03 -8.16
N THR A 219 -11.63 3.11 -7.32
CA THR A 219 -11.51 4.10 -6.23
C THR A 219 -10.21 4.88 -6.35
N TYR A 220 -10.31 6.18 -6.11
CA TYR A 220 -9.22 7.14 -6.23
C TYR A 220 -9.18 8.03 -5.00
N TRP A 221 -8.06 8.00 -4.31
CA TRP A 221 -7.82 8.73 -3.08
C TRP A 221 -6.77 9.80 -3.31
N ALA A 222 -7.00 10.98 -2.82
CA ALA A 222 -5.99 12.01 -2.70
C ALA A 222 -6.09 12.66 -1.32
N MET A 223 -4.94 12.90 -0.71
CA MET A 223 -4.80 13.51 0.60
C MET A 223 -3.73 14.60 0.52
N LEU A 224 -4.00 15.73 1.11
CA LEU A 224 -3.08 16.84 1.25
C LEU A 224 -2.83 17.13 2.73
N VAL A 225 -1.57 17.43 3.05
CA VAL A 225 -1.16 18.08 4.31
C VAL A 225 -0.46 19.37 3.97
N ALA A 226 -0.69 20.42 4.75
CA ALA A 226 -0.10 21.72 4.47
C ALA A 226 0.12 22.55 5.74
N GLU A 227 1.04 23.52 5.63
CA GLU A 227 1.16 24.63 6.57
C GLU A 227 0.68 25.91 5.88
N PRO A 228 -0.33 26.62 6.43
CA PRO A 228 -0.83 27.84 5.82
C PRO A 228 0.24 28.94 5.83
N MET A 229 0.24 29.74 4.78
CA MET A 229 1.04 30.95 4.74
C MET A 229 0.36 32.05 5.57
N ASP A 230 1.11 32.62 6.49
CA ASP A 230 0.62 33.78 7.27
C ASP A 230 0.61 35.03 6.40
N MET A 231 -0.56 35.31 5.84
CA MET A 231 -0.76 36.49 4.96
C MET A 231 -0.64 37.82 5.72
N SER A 232 -0.76 37.83 7.05
CA SER A 232 -0.60 39.05 7.85
C SER A 232 0.83 39.60 7.80
N VAL A 233 1.80 38.71 7.73
CA VAL A 233 3.23 39.06 7.60
C VAL A 233 3.48 39.74 6.26
N LEU A 234 2.87 39.27 5.17
CA LEU A 234 3.05 39.82 3.86
C LEU A 234 2.36 41.19 3.71
N GLN A 235 1.20 41.40 4.32
CA GLN A 235 0.51 42.69 4.37
C GLN A 235 1.33 43.72 5.15
N GLN A 236 1.94 43.35 6.27
CA GLN A 236 2.81 44.24 7.06
C GLN A 236 4.09 44.61 6.28
N ALA A 237 4.60 43.69 5.46
CA ALA A 237 5.77 43.94 4.61
C ALA A 237 5.47 44.77 3.37
N GLY A 238 4.20 45.13 3.12
CA GLY A 238 3.82 45.97 1.96
C GLY A 238 3.97 45.27 0.60
N VAL A 239 3.91 43.92 0.61
CA VAL A 239 4.09 43.07 -0.58
C VAL A 239 2.74 42.82 -1.29
N TYR A 240 1.60 43.28 -0.70
CA TYR A 240 0.24 43.21 -1.24
C TYR A 240 -0.49 44.54 -1.02
#